data_db24db8dad91b124a749ad5a80fc5e48
#
_entry.id   db24db8dad91b124a749ad5a80fc5e48
#
_cell.length_a   1.000
_cell.length_b   1.000
_cell.length_c   1.000
_cell.angle_alpha   90.00
_cell.angle_beta   90.00
_cell.angle_gamma   90.00
#
_symmetry.space_group_name_H-M   'P 1'
#
loop_
_entity.id
_entity.type
_entity.pdbx_description
1 polymer ?
#
loop_
_entity_poly.entity_id
_entity_poly.type
_entity_poly.pdbx_seq_one_letter_code
_entity_poly.pdbx_strand_id
1 'polypeptide(L)'
;VKRVGNLWPAVIERENLVRAFHQAARGKRRKLEVQRFGRELDRSVDELRGELLAGTFEIGRFHIFKVYDPKERMIHAACFRERVFHHALMNLCEPVLERQAVFHSYACRKGKGRLQAIAAAEQAARRHTWYLKLDIRRYFESIPHARLLARLQRHFKDPVVLDWLGRIVAAHRADCGHGLPIGSLTSQHLANFYLGTLDRFCQEQPQVKAYARYMDDFVCWGDDPAAMVQLGKSIQSLVEEELGLKLKHPPCPQPVVRGMDFLGYRLFADHTELNRRSKVRYGRRLRVLAKLHETGRLTETQVQQRLTALTAFVLPVRSHGFRRRLLKRFGSVAIGLEPGEPGRQLEQQRQQLPRREPQQQQPVQHEQQHRVPCCSQLRPRMPEGADLSLGLNRPPSRSQPRGGCDKTASRPPGASSTPAAGSNVPGGLFLQSISIYFCNFPI
;
A
#
# COMPACT_ATOMS: atom_id res chain seq x y z
N VAL A 1 -24.26 0.50 -2.90
CA VAL A 1 -23.36 0.05 -3.99
C VAL A 1 -23.77 -1.36 -4.43
N LYS A 2 -24.00 -1.57 -5.75
CA LYS A 2 -24.33 -2.91 -6.28
C LYS A 2 -23.12 -3.83 -6.12
N ARG A 3 -23.28 -4.94 -5.40
CA ARG A 3 -22.23 -5.95 -5.19
C ARG A 3 -21.96 -6.72 -6.49
N VAL A 4 -20.69 -7.06 -6.73
CA VAL A 4 -20.24 -7.83 -7.90
C VAL A 4 -20.14 -9.31 -7.53
N GLY A 5 -20.61 -10.19 -8.39
CA GLY A 5 -20.55 -11.64 -8.22
C GLY A 5 -20.25 -12.32 -9.54
N ASN A 6 -20.23 -13.65 -9.50
CA ASN A 6 -19.90 -14.52 -10.64
C ASN A 6 -18.53 -14.19 -11.28
N LEU A 7 -17.54 -13.89 -10.42
CA LEU A 7 -16.17 -13.59 -10.84
C LEU A 7 -15.31 -14.85 -10.91
N TRP A 8 -15.61 -15.86 -10.08
CA TRP A 8 -14.79 -17.04 -9.95
C TRP A 8 -14.55 -17.79 -11.27
N PRO A 9 -15.56 -18.03 -12.12
CA PRO A 9 -15.32 -18.69 -13.41
C PRO A 9 -14.26 -17.96 -14.25
N ALA A 10 -14.33 -16.64 -14.29
CA ALA A 10 -13.35 -15.82 -15.02
C ALA A 10 -11.97 -15.77 -14.33
N VAL A 11 -11.89 -15.92 -13.01
CA VAL A 11 -10.60 -16.01 -12.29
C VAL A 11 -9.83 -17.24 -12.72
N ILE A 12 -10.50 -18.40 -12.81
CA ILE A 12 -9.88 -19.70 -13.15
C ILE A 12 -9.86 -20.01 -14.65
N GLU A 13 -10.35 -19.08 -15.48
CA GLU A 13 -10.25 -19.19 -16.92
C GLU A 13 -8.78 -19.31 -17.38
N ARG A 14 -8.52 -20.25 -18.32
CA ARG A 14 -7.16 -20.57 -18.75
C ARG A 14 -6.40 -19.35 -19.26
N GLU A 15 -7.05 -18.54 -20.08
CA GLU A 15 -6.50 -17.29 -20.63
C GLU A 15 -6.15 -16.29 -19.53
N ASN A 16 -6.95 -16.21 -18.46
CA ASN A 16 -6.64 -15.37 -17.33
C ASN A 16 -5.43 -15.88 -16.53
N LEU A 17 -5.30 -17.19 -16.33
CA LEU A 17 -4.16 -17.81 -15.66
C LEU A 17 -2.85 -17.62 -16.46
N VAL A 18 -2.89 -17.79 -17.79
CA VAL A 18 -1.75 -17.51 -18.68
C VAL A 18 -1.36 -16.02 -18.63
N ARG A 19 -2.33 -15.11 -18.70
CA ARG A 19 -2.09 -13.67 -18.53
C ARG A 19 -1.45 -13.37 -17.18
N ALA A 20 -1.95 -13.99 -16.12
CA ALA A 20 -1.44 -13.86 -14.76
C ALA A 20 0.01 -14.38 -14.63
N PHE A 21 0.35 -15.48 -15.28
CA PHE A 21 1.72 -15.96 -15.39
C PHE A 21 2.64 -14.89 -15.99
N HIS A 22 2.28 -14.31 -17.13
CA HIS A 22 3.10 -13.28 -17.76
C HIS A 22 3.27 -12.03 -16.90
N GLN A 23 2.24 -11.66 -16.14
CA GLN A 23 2.29 -10.56 -15.17
C GLN A 23 3.22 -10.89 -14.00
N ALA A 24 3.10 -12.08 -13.41
CA ALA A 24 3.92 -12.55 -12.29
C ALA A 24 5.41 -12.71 -12.68
N ALA A 25 5.68 -13.11 -13.92
CA ALA A 25 7.01 -13.33 -14.48
C ALA A 25 7.75 -12.02 -14.85
N ARG A 26 7.06 -10.88 -14.95
CA ARG A 26 7.65 -9.60 -15.36
C ARG A 26 8.83 -9.22 -14.44
N GLY A 27 10.00 -8.98 -15.05
CA GLY A 27 11.24 -8.65 -14.33
C GLY A 27 11.86 -9.81 -13.55
N LYS A 28 11.32 -11.05 -13.68
CA LYS A 28 11.75 -12.23 -12.93
C LYS A 28 11.98 -13.47 -13.81
N ARG A 29 11.95 -13.32 -15.13
CA ARG A 29 12.07 -14.45 -16.11
C ARG A 29 13.33 -15.28 -15.95
N ARG A 30 14.40 -14.73 -15.34
CA ARG A 30 15.67 -15.44 -15.06
C ARG A 30 15.62 -16.31 -13.80
N LYS A 31 14.57 -16.22 -12.99
CA LYS A 31 14.44 -17.04 -11.79
C LYS A 31 14.03 -18.46 -12.16
N LEU A 32 14.68 -19.45 -11.52
CA LEU A 32 14.47 -20.87 -11.80
C LEU A 32 13.01 -21.29 -11.64
N GLU A 33 12.33 -20.82 -10.59
CA GLU A 33 10.91 -21.07 -10.34
C GLU A 33 10.00 -20.58 -11.49
N VAL A 34 10.35 -19.43 -12.11
CA VAL A 34 9.62 -18.86 -13.24
C VAL A 34 9.90 -19.66 -14.52
N GLN A 35 11.16 -20.07 -14.72
CA GLN A 35 11.53 -20.88 -15.88
C GLN A 35 10.90 -22.26 -15.83
N ARG A 36 10.87 -22.92 -14.67
CA ARG A 36 10.21 -24.23 -14.49
C ARG A 36 8.74 -24.15 -14.84
N PHE A 37 8.02 -23.18 -14.30
CA PHE A 37 6.59 -22.98 -14.59
C PHE A 37 6.35 -22.68 -16.07
N GLY A 38 7.22 -21.88 -16.68
CA GLY A 38 7.08 -21.45 -18.09
C GLY A 38 7.50 -22.48 -19.14
N ARG A 39 8.35 -23.48 -18.79
CA ARG A 39 8.74 -24.56 -19.73
C ARG A 39 7.55 -25.46 -20.08
N GLU A 40 6.72 -25.75 -19.09
CA GLU A 40 5.51 -26.56 -19.22
C GLU A 40 4.29 -25.71 -18.87
N LEU A 41 4.16 -24.55 -19.56
CA LEU A 41 3.16 -23.55 -19.20
C LEU A 41 1.75 -24.12 -19.18
N ASP A 42 1.39 -24.87 -20.22
CA ASP A 42 0.06 -25.43 -20.36
C ASP A 42 -0.26 -26.40 -19.21
N ARG A 43 0.63 -27.34 -18.95
CA ARG A 43 0.51 -28.27 -17.84
C ARG A 43 0.46 -27.58 -16.49
N SER A 44 1.38 -26.62 -16.25
CA SER A 44 1.44 -25.88 -14.99
C SER A 44 0.17 -25.05 -14.71
N VAL A 45 -0.44 -24.51 -15.78
CA VAL A 45 -1.70 -23.77 -15.71
C VAL A 45 -2.88 -24.72 -15.44
N ASP A 46 -2.93 -25.88 -16.10
CA ASP A 46 -4.00 -26.86 -15.92
C ASP A 46 -3.94 -27.50 -14.53
N GLU A 47 -2.74 -27.82 -14.01
CA GLU A 47 -2.54 -28.27 -12.63
C GLU A 47 -3.01 -27.19 -11.62
N LEU A 48 -2.59 -25.94 -11.80
CA LEU A 48 -3.03 -24.85 -10.93
C LEU A 48 -4.54 -24.67 -10.96
N ARG A 49 -5.14 -24.72 -12.16
CA ARG A 49 -6.59 -24.62 -12.33
C ARG A 49 -7.33 -25.77 -11.65
N GLY A 50 -6.84 -27.00 -11.79
CA GLY A 50 -7.42 -28.18 -11.14
C GLY A 50 -7.41 -28.05 -9.61
N GLU A 51 -6.28 -27.64 -9.02
CA GLU A 51 -6.17 -27.44 -7.57
C GLU A 51 -7.09 -26.29 -7.07
N LEU A 52 -7.22 -25.20 -7.85
CA LEU A 52 -8.11 -24.08 -7.51
C LEU A 52 -9.58 -24.51 -7.58
N LEU A 53 -9.98 -25.32 -8.57
CA LEU A 53 -11.33 -25.89 -8.69
C LEU A 53 -11.65 -26.84 -7.54
N ALA A 54 -10.69 -27.70 -7.18
CA ALA A 54 -10.84 -28.65 -6.07
C ALA A 54 -10.75 -27.96 -4.69
N GLY A 55 -10.34 -26.67 -4.63
CA GLY A 55 -10.12 -25.96 -3.35
C GLY A 55 -8.90 -26.44 -2.57
N THR A 56 -8.05 -27.30 -3.16
CA THR A 56 -6.86 -27.91 -2.54
C THR A 56 -5.60 -27.08 -2.68
N PHE A 57 -5.65 -25.97 -3.44
CA PHE A 57 -4.49 -25.12 -3.63
C PHE A 57 -4.02 -24.51 -2.31
N GLU A 58 -2.76 -24.74 -1.96
CA GLU A 58 -2.16 -24.24 -0.73
C GLU A 58 -1.61 -22.83 -0.92
N ILE A 59 -1.96 -21.95 0.01
CA ILE A 59 -1.47 -20.56 0.08
C ILE A 59 -0.69 -20.32 1.37
N GLY A 60 0.10 -19.24 1.39
CA GLY A 60 0.87 -18.85 2.58
C GLY A 60 2.27 -19.50 2.67
N ARG A 61 2.74 -20.15 1.62
CA ARG A 61 4.14 -20.61 1.52
C ARG A 61 5.05 -19.44 1.20
N PHE A 62 5.47 -18.70 2.23
CA PHE A 62 6.28 -17.51 2.09
C PHE A 62 7.78 -17.80 2.16
N HIS A 63 8.53 -17.20 1.24
CA HIS A 63 9.95 -16.96 1.41
C HIS A 63 10.15 -15.67 2.19
N ILE A 64 10.65 -15.78 3.42
CA ILE A 64 10.75 -14.65 4.36
C ILE A 64 12.20 -14.14 4.36
N PHE A 65 12.37 -12.83 4.14
CA PHE A 65 13.68 -12.19 4.20
C PHE A 65 13.58 -10.73 4.67
N LYS A 66 14.67 -10.24 5.25
CA LYS A 66 14.77 -8.86 5.71
C LYS A 66 15.25 -7.92 4.60
N VAL A 67 14.63 -6.77 4.51
CA VAL A 67 15.06 -5.66 3.64
C VAL A 67 15.31 -4.42 4.49
N TYR A 68 16.44 -3.76 4.23
CA TYR A 68 16.87 -2.56 4.93
C TYR A 68 16.84 -1.33 3.99
N ASP A 69 15.66 -0.76 3.73
CA ASP A 69 15.57 0.45 2.91
C ASP A 69 14.28 1.26 3.21
N PRO A 70 14.33 2.34 3.92
CA PRO A 70 15.33 2.86 4.87
C PRO A 70 15.23 2.22 6.26
N LYS A 71 14.20 1.43 6.53
CA LYS A 71 13.93 0.71 7.77
C LYS A 71 13.98 -0.79 7.51
N GLU A 72 14.31 -1.54 8.55
CA GLU A 72 14.14 -2.99 8.52
C GLU A 72 12.67 -3.34 8.31
N ARG A 73 12.43 -4.23 7.34
CA ARG A 73 11.11 -4.80 7.06
C ARG A 73 11.24 -6.27 6.76
N MET A 74 10.38 -7.07 7.35
CA MET A 74 10.22 -8.47 6.97
C MET A 74 9.34 -8.53 5.71
N ILE A 75 9.88 -9.13 4.65
CA ILE A 75 9.16 -9.34 3.40
C ILE A 75 8.71 -10.80 3.36
N HIS A 76 7.43 -11.00 3.10
CA HIS A 76 6.81 -12.31 2.94
C HIS A 76 6.48 -12.49 1.46
N ALA A 77 7.43 -13.04 0.71
CA ALA A 77 7.26 -13.27 -0.71
C ALA A 77 6.58 -14.62 -0.94
N ALA A 78 5.38 -14.62 -1.46
CA ALA A 78 4.68 -15.84 -1.87
C ALA A 78 5.48 -16.62 -2.92
N CYS A 79 5.35 -17.95 -2.97
CA CYS A 79 5.93 -18.78 -4.01
C CYS A 79 5.41 -18.39 -5.40
N PHE A 80 6.07 -18.82 -6.47
CA PHE A 80 5.71 -18.33 -7.81
C PHE A 80 4.30 -18.73 -8.25
N ARG A 81 3.88 -19.98 -7.98
CA ARG A 81 2.52 -20.46 -8.28
C ARG A 81 1.44 -19.62 -7.57
N GLU A 82 1.66 -19.33 -6.29
CA GLU A 82 0.77 -18.46 -5.51
C GLU A 82 0.73 -17.04 -6.07
N ARG A 83 1.85 -16.49 -6.54
CA ARG A 83 1.86 -15.18 -7.22
C ARG A 83 1.08 -15.19 -8.53
N VAL A 84 1.12 -16.28 -9.31
CA VAL A 84 0.26 -16.43 -10.50
C VAL A 84 -1.21 -16.38 -10.11
N PHE A 85 -1.61 -17.12 -9.10
CA PHE A 85 -2.97 -17.09 -8.58
C PHE A 85 -3.38 -15.70 -8.08
N HIS A 86 -2.50 -15.02 -7.32
CA HIS A 86 -2.76 -13.65 -6.85
C HIS A 86 -2.99 -12.68 -8.02
N HIS A 87 -2.23 -12.79 -9.12
CA HIS A 87 -2.47 -11.99 -10.32
C HIS A 87 -3.79 -12.35 -11.00
N ALA A 88 -4.13 -13.65 -11.12
CA ALA A 88 -5.38 -14.10 -11.71
C ALA A 88 -6.60 -13.56 -10.91
N LEU A 89 -6.55 -13.65 -9.60
CA LEU A 89 -7.60 -13.12 -8.72
C LEU A 89 -7.71 -11.59 -8.83
N MET A 90 -6.57 -10.88 -8.80
CA MET A 90 -6.56 -9.42 -8.88
C MET A 90 -6.95 -8.89 -10.26
N ASN A 91 -6.73 -9.62 -11.35
CA ASN A 91 -7.23 -9.21 -12.66
C ASN A 91 -8.75 -8.95 -12.67
N LEU A 92 -9.51 -9.68 -11.85
CA LEU A 92 -10.97 -9.55 -11.72
C LEU A 92 -11.39 -8.69 -10.51
N CYS A 93 -10.65 -8.73 -9.41
CA CYS A 93 -11.00 -7.99 -8.19
C CYS A 93 -10.51 -6.53 -8.22
N GLU A 94 -9.34 -6.24 -8.81
CA GLU A 94 -8.78 -4.87 -8.88
C GLU A 94 -9.77 -3.85 -9.46
N PRO A 95 -10.48 -4.10 -10.57
CA PRO A 95 -11.44 -3.12 -11.10
C PRO A 95 -12.58 -2.79 -10.14
N VAL A 96 -12.98 -3.74 -9.29
CA VAL A 96 -14.03 -3.53 -8.27
C VAL A 96 -13.48 -2.66 -7.15
N LEU A 97 -12.27 -2.95 -6.67
CA LEU A 97 -11.59 -2.18 -5.62
C LEU A 97 -11.23 -0.76 -6.09
N GLU A 98 -10.78 -0.63 -7.36
CA GLU A 98 -10.38 0.64 -7.96
C GLU A 98 -11.55 1.63 -8.07
N ARG A 99 -12.77 1.14 -8.36
CA ARG A 99 -13.99 1.98 -8.36
C ARG A 99 -14.31 2.59 -6.99
N GLN A 100 -13.80 1.99 -5.90
CA GLN A 100 -13.98 2.51 -4.55
C GLN A 100 -12.92 3.52 -4.13
N ALA A 101 -11.83 3.59 -4.88
CA ALA A 101 -10.70 4.45 -4.55
C ALA A 101 -10.97 5.90 -4.97
N VAL A 102 -10.70 6.83 -4.08
CA VAL A 102 -10.79 8.26 -4.39
C VAL A 102 -9.69 8.69 -5.36
N PHE A 103 -9.92 9.79 -6.10
CA PHE A 103 -8.96 10.29 -7.08
C PHE A 103 -7.58 10.56 -6.45
N HIS A 104 -7.53 11.11 -5.25
CA HIS A 104 -6.32 11.59 -4.56
C HIS A 104 -5.56 10.50 -3.77
N SER A 105 -5.89 9.22 -3.98
CA SER A 105 -5.06 8.07 -3.56
C SER A 105 -4.14 7.65 -4.70
N TYR A 106 -2.82 7.62 -4.47
CA TYR A 106 -1.82 7.52 -5.54
C TYR A 106 -0.99 6.24 -5.54
N ALA A 107 -0.90 5.50 -4.45
CA ALA A 107 -0.05 4.33 -4.36
C ALA A 107 -0.66 3.10 -5.06
N CYS A 108 0.16 2.31 -5.75
CA CYS A 108 -0.21 1.01 -6.34
C CYS A 108 -1.45 1.06 -7.26
N ARG A 109 -1.62 2.13 -8.01
CA ARG A 109 -2.73 2.34 -8.95
C ARG A 109 -2.21 2.68 -10.34
N LYS A 110 -2.86 2.14 -11.38
CA LYS A 110 -2.52 2.43 -12.79
C LYS A 110 -2.71 3.92 -13.10
N GLY A 111 -1.76 4.50 -13.83
CA GLY A 111 -1.80 5.92 -14.16
C GLY A 111 -1.62 6.86 -12.97
N LYS A 112 -1.27 6.35 -11.79
CA LYS A 112 -0.95 7.09 -10.57
C LYS A 112 0.53 6.87 -10.19
N GLY A 113 0.92 7.19 -9.03
CA GLY A 113 2.26 6.93 -8.53
C GLY A 113 2.86 8.12 -7.79
N ARG A 114 4.13 7.95 -7.40
CA ARG A 114 4.82 8.92 -6.55
C ARG A 114 4.92 10.31 -7.17
N LEU A 115 5.23 10.42 -8.47
CA LEU A 115 5.41 11.73 -9.11
C LEU A 115 4.10 12.51 -9.16
N GLN A 116 2.99 11.84 -9.43
CA GLN A 116 1.68 12.48 -9.42
C GLN A 116 1.25 12.88 -8.01
N ALA A 117 1.55 12.05 -6.99
CA ALA A 117 1.30 12.41 -5.59
C ALA A 117 2.08 13.69 -5.19
N ILE A 118 3.34 13.78 -5.62
CA ILE A 118 4.18 14.97 -5.36
C ILE A 118 3.63 16.19 -6.11
N ALA A 119 3.28 16.05 -7.39
CA ALA A 119 2.72 17.16 -8.17
C ALA A 119 1.41 17.69 -7.55
N ALA A 120 0.53 16.80 -7.08
CA ALA A 120 -0.68 17.19 -6.37
C ALA A 120 -0.36 17.90 -5.04
N ALA A 121 0.61 17.37 -4.28
CA ALA A 121 1.04 17.97 -3.02
C ALA A 121 1.74 19.35 -3.22
N GLU A 122 2.53 19.52 -4.29
CA GLU A 122 3.12 20.81 -4.68
C GLU A 122 2.02 21.83 -5.02
N GLN A 123 1.01 21.41 -5.77
CA GLN A 123 -0.12 22.28 -6.11
C GLN A 123 -0.89 22.70 -4.86
N ALA A 124 -1.14 21.78 -3.94
CA ALA A 124 -1.81 22.08 -2.68
C ALA A 124 -0.97 23.02 -1.79
N ALA A 125 0.34 22.77 -1.67
CA ALA A 125 1.25 23.61 -0.89
C ALA A 125 1.34 25.06 -1.40
N ARG A 126 1.13 25.29 -2.71
CA ARG A 126 1.09 26.66 -3.29
C ARG A 126 -0.18 27.43 -3.00
N ARG A 127 -1.29 26.70 -2.72
CA ARG A 127 -2.63 27.28 -2.60
C ARG A 127 -3.08 27.46 -1.15
N HIS A 128 -2.54 26.63 -0.25
CA HIS A 128 -3.00 26.56 1.13
C HIS A 128 -1.86 26.87 2.12
N THR A 129 -2.23 27.42 3.26
CA THR A 129 -1.27 27.92 4.24
C THR A 129 -0.90 26.91 5.31
N TRP A 130 -1.80 25.93 5.58
CA TRP A 130 -1.61 24.89 6.60
C TRP A 130 -1.76 23.50 6.01
N TYR A 131 -1.07 22.54 6.62
CA TYR A 131 -1.25 21.12 6.34
C TYR A 131 -1.29 20.28 7.62
N LEU A 132 -2.01 19.19 7.55
CA LEU A 132 -2.01 18.11 8.54
C LEU A 132 -1.51 16.84 7.87
N LYS A 133 -0.28 16.45 8.19
CA LYS A 133 0.35 15.23 7.66
C LYS A 133 0.30 14.14 8.71
N LEU A 134 -0.25 12.99 8.34
CA LEU A 134 -0.45 11.84 9.22
C LEU A 134 0.09 10.56 8.58
N ASP A 135 0.44 9.60 9.44
CA ASP A 135 1.00 8.29 9.08
C ASP A 135 0.42 7.25 10.05
N ILE A 136 0.03 6.10 9.57
CA ILE A 136 -0.52 5.03 10.40
C ILE A 136 0.61 4.15 10.93
N ARG A 137 0.56 3.85 12.23
CA ARG A 137 1.58 3.05 12.89
C ARG A 137 1.49 1.60 12.41
N ARG A 138 2.61 1.06 11.86
CA ARG A 138 2.74 -0.33 11.40
C ARG A 138 1.55 -0.79 10.55
N TYR A 139 1.16 0.03 9.58
CA TYR A 139 -0.10 -0.11 8.86
C TYR A 139 -0.39 -1.54 8.40
N PHE A 140 0.51 -2.16 7.60
CA PHE A 140 0.30 -3.51 7.09
C PHE A 140 0.16 -4.56 8.19
N GLU A 141 0.86 -4.40 9.31
CA GLU A 141 0.84 -5.34 10.44
C GLU A 141 -0.41 -5.19 11.32
N SER A 142 -1.11 -4.05 11.25
CA SER A 142 -2.20 -3.70 12.16
C SER A 142 -3.60 -3.79 11.54
N ILE A 143 -3.74 -4.08 10.24
CA ILE A 143 -5.05 -4.18 9.58
C ILE A 143 -5.86 -5.33 10.17
N PRO A 144 -7.04 -5.08 10.80
CA PRO A 144 -7.88 -6.14 11.38
C PRO A 144 -8.54 -6.98 10.27
N HIS A 145 -8.33 -8.29 10.26
CA HIS A 145 -8.87 -9.21 9.25
C HIS A 145 -10.39 -9.15 9.19
N ALA A 146 -11.08 -9.25 10.33
CA ALA A 146 -12.54 -9.24 10.39
C ALA A 146 -13.13 -7.96 9.78
N ARG A 147 -12.57 -6.79 10.09
CA ARG A 147 -13.03 -5.51 9.55
C ARG A 147 -12.77 -5.39 8.04
N LEU A 148 -11.60 -5.87 7.58
CA LEU A 148 -11.28 -5.90 6.15
C LEU A 148 -12.24 -6.80 5.38
N LEU A 149 -12.47 -8.04 5.85
CA LEU A 149 -13.37 -9.01 5.21
C LEU A 149 -14.82 -8.51 5.19
N ALA A 150 -15.31 -7.95 6.30
CA ALA A 150 -16.65 -7.34 6.34
C ALA A 150 -16.82 -6.21 5.32
N ARG A 151 -15.76 -5.42 5.07
CA ARG A 151 -15.77 -4.38 4.03
C ARG A 151 -15.78 -4.98 2.62
N LEU A 152 -15.01 -6.03 2.36
CA LEU A 152 -15.00 -6.73 1.07
C LEU A 152 -16.38 -7.32 0.74
N GLN A 153 -17.08 -7.90 1.72
CA GLN A 153 -18.44 -8.44 1.56
C GLN A 153 -19.48 -7.39 1.13
N ARG A 154 -19.21 -6.10 1.37
CA ARG A 154 -20.09 -5.00 0.88
C ARG A 154 -19.94 -4.75 -0.62
N HIS A 155 -18.88 -5.25 -1.25
CA HIS A 155 -18.58 -5.03 -2.67
C HIS A 155 -18.62 -6.30 -3.50
N PHE A 156 -18.29 -7.43 -2.89
CA PHE A 156 -18.33 -8.74 -3.52
C PHE A 156 -19.48 -9.58 -2.96
N LYS A 157 -20.17 -10.31 -3.84
CA LYS A 157 -21.18 -11.30 -3.45
C LYS A 157 -20.80 -12.74 -3.86
N ASP A 158 -19.66 -12.92 -4.56
CA ASP A 158 -19.14 -14.20 -4.98
C ASP A 158 -18.53 -14.93 -3.76
N PRO A 159 -19.14 -16.04 -3.30
CA PRO A 159 -18.68 -16.70 -2.08
C PRO A 159 -17.31 -17.33 -2.21
N VAL A 160 -16.96 -17.86 -3.39
CA VAL A 160 -15.67 -18.49 -3.64
C VAL A 160 -14.55 -17.45 -3.65
N VAL A 161 -14.79 -16.30 -4.31
CA VAL A 161 -13.83 -15.18 -4.29
C VAL A 161 -13.62 -14.65 -2.88
N LEU A 162 -14.69 -14.51 -2.09
CA LEU A 162 -14.60 -14.09 -0.68
C LEU A 162 -13.85 -15.10 0.19
N ASP A 163 -14.05 -16.38 -0.02
CA ASP A 163 -13.32 -17.45 0.67
C ASP A 163 -11.82 -17.37 0.37
N TRP A 164 -11.42 -17.27 -0.91
CA TRP A 164 -10.03 -17.14 -1.29
C TRP A 164 -9.39 -15.84 -0.77
N LEU A 165 -10.09 -14.72 -0.79
CA LEU A 165 -9.62 -13.49 -0.17
C LEU A 165 -9.44 -13.67 1.34
N GLY A 166 -10.35 -14.38 2.00
CA GLY A 166 -10.26 -14.74 3.42
C GLY A 166 -9.02 -15.58 3.72
N ARG A 167 -8.80 -16.66 2.95
CA ARG A 167 -7.61 -17.52 3.08
C ARG A 167 -6.31 -16.73 2.87
N ILE A 168 -6.24 -15.88 1.86
CA ILE A 168 -5.05 -15.04 1.59
C ILE A 168 -4.78 -14.07 2.75
N VAL A 169 -5.82 -13.47 3.30
CA VAL A 169 -5.69 -12.57 4.47
C VAL A 169 -5.26 -13.35 5.70
N ALA A 170 -5.86 -14.53 5.95
CA ALA A 170 -5.55 -15.37 7.10
C ALA A 170 -4.17 -16.06 7.01
N ALA A 171 -3.63 -16.27 5.81
CA ALA A 171 -2.34 -16.93 5.62
C ALA A 171 -1.16 -16.18 6.30
N HIS A 172 -1.35 -14.90 6.65
CA HIS A 172 -0.37 -14.13 7.38
C HIS A 172 -0.88 -13.84 8.80
N ARG A 173 -0.17 -14.37 9.82
CA ARG A 173 -0.46 -14.13 11.24
C ARG A 173 -1.92 -14.45 11.61
N ALA A 174 -2.41 -15.59 11.15
CA ALA A 174 -3.78 -16.05 11.41
C ALA A 174 -4.13 -16.10 12.90
N ASP A 175 -3.14 -16.40 13.74
CA ASP A 175 -3.20 -16.52 15.18
C ASP A 175 -3.62 -15.22 15.88
N CYS A 176 -3.27 -14.06 15.34
CA CYS A 176 -3.59 -12.78 15.95
C CYS A 176 -4.74 -12.02 15.26
N GLY A 177 -5.28 -12.52 14.14
CA GLY A 177 -6.39 -11.88 13.39
C GLY A 177 -6.09 -10.51 12.80
N HIS A 178 -4.81 -10.13 12.69
CA HIS A 178 -4.36 -8.84 12.18
C HIS A 178 -3.17 -8.99 11.22
N GLY A 179 -3.11 -8.07 10.27
CA GLY A 179 -1.93 -7.87 9.43
C GLY A 179 -2.04 -8.50 8.05
N LEU A 180 -1.35 -7.88 7.11
CA LEU A 180 -1.19 -8.35 5.73
C LEU A 180 0.30 -8.53 5.42
N PRO A 181 0.68 -9.56 4.65
CA PRO A 181 2.07 -9.81 4.30
C PRO A 181 2.63 -8.67 3.43
N ILE A 182 3.75 -8.09 3.88
CA ILE A 182 4.46 -7.07 3.09
C ILE A 182 5.16 -7.78 1.93
N GLY A 183 4.88 -7.35 0.70
CA GLY A 183 5.49 -7.90 -0.52
C GLY A 183 4.53 -8.72 -1.38
N SER A 184 3.28 -8.90 -0.97
CA SER A 184 2.21 -9.50 -1.78
C SER A 184 1.47 -8.43 -2.60
N LEU A 185 1.07 -8.80 -3.83
CA LEU A 185 0.23 -7.97 -4.69
C LEU A 185 -1.14 -7.72 -4.05
N THR A 186 -1.79 -8.77 -3.58
CA THR A 186 -3.10 -8.71 -2.95
C THR A 186 -3.10 -7.78 -1.74
N SER A 187 -2.06 -7.86 -0.90
CA SER A 187 -1.92 -6.99 0.27
C SER A 187 -1.89 -5.51 -0.08
N GLN A 188 -1.25 -5.14 -1.20
CA GLN A 188 -1.20 -3.74 -1.64
C GLN A 188 -2.58 -3.20 -2.04
N HIS A 189 -3.36 -3.99 -2.79
CA HIS A 189 -4.72 -3.61 -3.19
C HIS A 189 -5.67 -3.57 -1.99
N LEU A 190 -5.61 -4.59 -1.13
CA LEU A 190 -6.45 -4.68 0.06
C LEU A 190 -6.15 -3.56 1.08
N ALA A 191 -4.86 -3.26 1.29
CA ALA A 191 -4.46 -2.14 2.14
C ALA A 191 -4.94 -0.79 1.57
N ASN A 192 -4.79 -0.55 0.27
CA ASN A 192 -5.32 0.66 -0.35
C ASN A 192 -6.84 0.79 -0.19
N PHE A 193 -7.56 -0.30 -0.42
CA PHE A 193 -9.01 -0.37 -0.28
C PHE A 193 -9.46 -0.10 1.16
N TYR A 194 -8.75 -0.66 2.15
CA TYR A 194 -9.11 -0.52 3.57
C TYR A 194 -9.15 0.93 4.03
N LEU A 195 -8.23 1.78 3.55
CA LEU A 195 -8.21 3.21 3.86
C LEU A 195 -9.18 4.07 3.03
N GLY A 196 -9.94 3.47 2.11
CA GLY A 196 -10.93 4.22 1.31
C GLY A 196 -11.99 4.94 2.15
N THR A 197 -12.30 4.46 3.36
CA THR A 197 -13.21 5.16 4.30
C THR A 197 -12.56 6.43 4.85
N LEU A 198 -11.28 6.34 5.23
CA LEU A 198 -10.50 7.51 5.66
C LEU A 198 -10.42 8.55 4.53
N ASP A 199 -10.18 8.10 3.29
CA ASP A 199 -10.10 8.99 2.14
C ASP A 199 -11.39 9.79 1.94
N ARG A 200 -12.55 9.11 1.96
CA ARG A 200 -13.86 9.76 1.82
C ARG A 200 -14.14 10.71 2.98
N PHE A 201 -13.95 10.23 4.20
CA PHE A 201 -14.11 11.08 5.38
C PHE A 201 -13.31 12.38 5.27
N CYS A 202 -12.01 12.30 4.92
CA CYS A 202 -11.19 13.49 4.78
C CYS A 202 -11.68 14.44 3.69
N GLN A 203 -12.17 13.90 2.55
CA GLN A 203 -12.65 14.73 1.43
C GLN A 203 -14.03 15.37 1.67
N GLU A 204 -14.84 14.77 2.55
CA GLU A 204 -16.15 15.30 2.93
C GLU A 204 -16.07 16.43 3.96
N GLN A 205 -14.89 16.62 4.58
CA GLN A 205 -14.72 17.67 5.59
C GLN A 205 -14.56 19.05 4.92
N PRO A 206 -15.38 20.07 5.25
CA PRO A 206 -15.36 21.37 4.60
C PRO A 206 -14.04 22.15 4.79
N GLN A 207 -13.32 21.89 5.88
CA GLN A 207 -12.00 22.48 6.17
C GLN A 207 -10.87 21.85 5.35
N VAL A 208 -11.08 20.69 4.71
CA VAL A 208 -10.09 20.06 3.82
C VAL A 208 -10.23 20.64 2.42
N LYS A 209 -9.30 21.48 2.04
CA LYS A 209 -9.25 22.14 0.72
C LYS A 209 -8.49 21.34 -0.32
N ALA A 210 -7.55 20.48 0.13
CA ALA A 210 -6.84 19.53 -0.72
C ALA A 210 -6.45 18.28 0.10
N TYR A 211 -6.34 17.15 -0.59
CA TYR A 211 -6.02 15.86 -0.01
C TYR A 211 -5.06 15.08 -0.90
N ALA A 212 -4.12 14.35 -0.31
CA ALA A 212 -3.30 13.38 -1.03
C ALA A 212 -2.90 12.24 -0.10
N ARG A 213 -3.04 10.98 -0.58
CA ARG A 213 -2.57 9.79 0.13
C ARG A 213 -1.66 8.94 -0.74
N TYR A 214 -0.58 8.48 -0.13
CA TYR A 214 0.31 7.47 -0.70
C TYR A 214 0.49 6.33 0.30
N MET A 215 -0.28 5.27 0.16
CA MET A 215 -0.42 4.14 1.10
C MET A 215 -0.94 4.64 2.47
N ASP A 216 -0.12 4.53 3.51
CA ASP A 216 -0.37 4.95 4.89
C ASP A 216 0.03 6.40 5.20
N ASP A 217 0.75 7.05 4.30
CA ASP A 217 1.20 8.46 4.42
C ASP A 217 0.18 9.38 3.71
N PHE A 218 -0.55 10.19 4.45
CA PHE A 218 -1.58 11.08 3.90
C PHE A 218 -1.52 12.49 4.46
N VAL A 219 -2.02 13.42 3.67
CA VAL A 219 -1.97 14.84 3.96
C VAL A 219 -3.29 15.50 3.63
N CYS A 220 -3.79 16.30 4.56
CA CYS A 220 -4.89 17.25 4.37
C CYS A 220 -4.34 18.67 4.38
N TRP A 221 -4.78 19.52 3.47
CA TRP A 221 -4.45 20.97 3.46
C TRP A 221 -5.70 21.78 3.75
N GLY A 222 -5.50 22.91 4.42
CA GLY A 222 -6.54 23.88 4.74
C GLY A 222 -5.91 25.22 5.09
N ASP A 223 -6.71 26.20 5.47
CA ASP A 223 -6.26 27.57 5.68
C ASP A 223 -6.51 28.07 7.12
N ASP A 224 -7.36 27.34 7.89
CA ASP A 224 -7.63 27.63 9.29
C ASP A 224 -6.94 26.62 10.21
N PRO A 225 -5.93 27.02 11.00
CA PRO A 225 -5.20 26.12 11.89
C PRO A 225 -6.08 25.51 13.00
N ALA A 226 -7.09 26.25 13.51
CA ALA A 226 -7.96 25.75 14.56
C ALA A 226 -8.89 24.64 14.02
N ALA A 227 -9.47 24.84 12.84
CA ALA A 227 -10.26 23.82 12.15
C ALA A 227 -9.42 22.58 11.80
N MET A 228 -8.13 22.76 11.44
CA MET A 228 -7.23 21.64 11.18
C MET A 228 -6.86 20.85 12.43
N VAL A 229 -6.82 21.48 13.61
CA VAL A 229 -6.65 20.78 14.92
C VAL A 229 -7.87 19.91 15.20
N GLN A 230 -9.08 20.41 15.01
CA GLN A 230 -10.31 19.63 15.21
C GLN A 230 -10.40 18.49 14.19
N LEU A 231 -10.07 18.73 12.92
CA LEU A 231 -9.96 17.69 11.91
C LEU A 231 -9.03 16.56 12.36
N GLY A 232 -7.88 16.91 12.95
CA GLY A 232 -6.93 15.92 13.45
C GLY A 232 -7.54 14.99 14.51
N LYS A 233 -8.31 15.55 15.46
CA LYS A 233 -9.02 14.77 16.48
C LYS A 233 -10.07 13.84 15.85
N SER A 234 -10.86 14.35 14.91
CA SER A 234 -11.88 13.56 14.21
C SER A 234 -11.27 12.43 13.38
N ILE A 235 -10.14 12.68 12.70
CA ILE A 235 -9.38 11.64 11.99
C ILE A 235 -8.85 10.59 12.97
N GLN A 236 -8.33 11.00 14.11
CA GLN A 236 -7.83 10.07 15.13
C GLN A 236 -8.94 9.15 15.64
N SER A 237 -10.11 9.69 16.00
CA SER A 237 -11.28 8.90 16.42
C SER A 237 -11.70 7.89 15.33
N LEU A 238 -11.84 8.33 14.07
CA LEU A 238 -12.14 7.45 12.93
C LEU A 238 -11.12 6.31 12.79
N VAL A 239 -9.82 6.64 12.87
CA VAL A 239 -8.74 5.68 12.71
C VAL A 239 -8.75 4.64 13.83
N GLU A 240 -9.00 5.06 15.08
CA GLU A 240 -8.99 4.18 16.25
C GLU A 240 -10.29 3.38 16.36
N GLU A 241 -11.44 4.01 16.26
CA GLU A 241 -12.74 3.40 16.53
C GLU A 241 -13.27 2.61 15.32
N GLU A 242 -13.29 3.22 14.13
CA GLU A 242 -13.84 2.55 12.96
C GLU A 242 -12.85 1.67 12.22
N LEU A 243 -11.56 2.09 12.13
CA LEU A 243 -10.56 1.31 11.43
C LEU A 243 -9.79 0.34 12.33
N GLY A 244 -9.83 0.50 13.66
CA GLY A 244 -9.05 -0.31 14.60
C GLY A 244 -7.55 -0.17 14.38
N LEU A 245 -7.12 1.00 13.93
CA LEU A 245 -5.73 1.33 13.66
C LEU A 245 -5.24 2.39 14.66
N LYS A 246 -3.96 2.71 14.61
CA LYS A 246 -3.39 3.77 15.45
C LYS A 246 -2.55 4.72 14.61
N LEU A 247 -2.68 6.01 14.86
CA LEU A 247 -1.76 6.99 14.28
C LEU A 247 -0.37 6.82 14.87
N LYS A 248 0.64 7.12 14.09
CA LYS A 248 2.04 7.01 14.50
C LYS A 248 2.46 8.13 15.44
N HIS A 249 1.92 9.32 15.23
CA HIS A 249 2.12 10.51 16.03
C HIS A 249 0.79 11.21 16.24
N PRO A 250 0.61 11.95 17.33
CA PRO A 250 -0.57 12.80 17.52
C PRO A 250 -0.73 13.78 16.34
N PRO A 251 -1.98 14.08 15.94
CA PRO A 251 -2.25 15.06 14.89
C PRO A 251 -1.71 16.44 15.30
N CYS A 252 -0.88 17.04 14.44
CA CYS A 252 -0.31 18.35 14.65
C CYS A 252 -0.25 19.11 13.33
N PRO A 253 -1.17 20.06 13.07
CA PRO A 253 -1.13 20.92 11.91
C PRO A 253 0.16 21.77 11.87
N GLN A 254 0.71 21.95 10.70
CA GLN A 254 1.93 22.71 10.48
C GLN A 254 1.72 23.74 9.36
N PRO A 255 2.35 24.94 9.44
CA PRO A 255 2.31 25.89 8.36
C PRO A 255 3.19 25.43 7.18
N VAL A 256 2.69 25.61 5.96
CA VAL A 256 3.37 25.20 4.72
C VAL A 256 4.73 25.90 4.55
N VAL A 257 4.85 27.13 5.06
CA VAL A 257 6.10 27.90 4.99
C VAL A 257 7.28 27.18 5.65
N ARG A 258 7.04 26.31 6.63
CA ARG A 258 8.10 25.50 7.26
C ARG A 258 8.61 24.36 6.37
N GLY A 259 7.94 24.11 5.25
CA GLY A 259 8.20 22.98 4.36
C GLY A 259 7.70 21.65 4.92
N MET A 260 7.14 20.82 4.05
CA MET A 260 6.54 19.51 4.37
C MET A 260 7.37 18.38 3.80
N ASP A 261 7.79 17.42 4.63
CA ASP A 261 8.44 16.21 4.16
C ASP A 261 7.40 15.21 3.64
N PHE A 262 7.43 14.90 2.33
CA PHE A 262 6.54 13.94 1.70
C PHE A 262 7.26 13.12 0.65
N LEU A 263 7.15 11.80 0.69
CA LEU A 263 7.70 10.83 -0.28
C LEU A 263 9.19 11.03 -0.64
N GLY A 264 9.99 11.51 0.31
CA GLY A 264 11.42 11.70 0.14
C GLY A 264 11.82 13.12 -0.31
N TYR A 265 10.86 13.99 -0.46
CA TYR A 265 11.06 15.41 -0.80
C TYR A 265 10.61 16.31 0.34
N ARG A 266 11.04 17.55 0.29
CA ARG A 266 10.57 18.64 1.14
C ARG A 266 9.91 19.70 0.26
N LEU A 267 8.61 19.87 0.46
CA LEU A 267 7.75 20.72 -0.33
C LEU A 267 7.56 22.05 0.40
N PHE A 268 7.77 23.14 -0.32
CA PHE A 268 7.47 24.53 0.10
C PHE A 268 6.41 25.11 -0.84
N ALA A 269 5.90 26.28 -0.53
CA ALA A 269 4.93 26.95 -1.37
C ALA A 269 5.48 27.31 -2.77
N ASP A 270 6.75 27.68 -2.86
CA ASP A 270 7.40 28.17 -4.08
C ASP A 270 8.29 27.13 -4.77
N HIS A 271 8.79 26.13 -4.04
CA HIS A 271 9.72 25.15 -4.58
C HIS A 271 9.66 23.78 -3.86
N THR A 272 10.29 22.79 -4.47
CA THR A 272 10.48 21.45 -3.90
C THR A 272 11.96 21.07 -3.96
N GLU A 273 12.47 20.49 -2.88
CA GLU A 273 13.83 19.97 -2.83
C GLU A 273 13.86 18.53 -2.25
N LEU A 274 15.02 17.89 -2.31
CA LEU A 274 15.22 16.60 -1.62
C LEU A 274 15.26 16.84 -0.11
N ASN A 275 14.55 16.01 0.66
CA ASN A 275 14.68 16.04 2.10
C ASN A 275 16.07 15.50 2.54
N ARG A 276 16.48 15.80 3.79
CA ARG A 276 17.79 15.41 4.33
C ARG A 276 18.09 13.93 4.21
N ARG A 277 17.10 13.07 4.49
CA ARG A 277 17.25 11.62 4.41
C ARG A 277 17.53 11.14 2.98
N SER A 278 16.84 11.70 2.00
CA SER A 278 17.05 11.40 0.58
C SER A 278 18.41 11.88 0.08
N LYS A 279 18.85 13.08 0.49
CA LYS A 279 20.20 13.61 0.18
C LYS A 279 21.29 12.65 0.70
N VAL A 280 21.20 12.22 1.97
CA VAL A 280 22.15 11.28 2.59
C VAL A 280 22.13 9.91 1.90
N ARG A 281 20.96 9.35 1.65
CA ARG A 281 20.80 8.05 0.97
C ARG A 281 21.36 8.06 -0.44
N TYR A 282 21.08 9.11 -1.21
CA TYR A 282 21.63 9.29 -2.55
C TYR A 282 23.16 9.30 -2.54
N GLY A 283 23.77 10.13 -1.68
CA GLY A 283 25.22 10.21 -1.54
C GLY A 283 25.87 8.88 -1.12
N ARG A 284 25.22 8.13 -0.19
CA ARG A 284 25.69 6.80 0.19
C ARG A 284 25.64 5.79 -0.96
N ARG A 285 24.56 5.78 -1.74
CA ARG A 285 24.42 4.90 -2.91
C ARG A 285 25.44 5.22 -4.00
N LEU A 286 25.69 6.50 -4.27
CA LEU A 286 26.75 6.92 -5.19
C LEU A 286 28.11 6.41 -4.75
N ARG A 287 28.46 6.56 -3.46
CA ARG A 287 29.74 6.08 -2.91
C ARG A 287 29.90 4.56 -3.09
N VAL A 288 28.84 3.80 -2.85
CA VAL A 288 28.85 2.34 -3.07
C VAL A 288 29.04 2.00 -4.54
N LEU A 289 28.38 2.71 -5.46
CA LEU A 289 28.52 2.50 -6.90
C LEU A 289 29.96 2.82 -7.36
N ALA A 290 30.55 3.94 -6.89
CA ALA A 290 31.93 4.30 -7.17
C ALA A 290 32.89 3.19 -6.72
N LYS A 291 32.78 2.74 -5.47
CA LYS A 291 33.65 1.67 -4.93
C LYS A 291 33.49 0.35 -5.70
N LEU A 292 32.27 -0.03 -6.11
CA LEU A 292 32.05 -1.25 -6.88
C LEU A 292 32.63 -1.15 -8.31
N HIS A 293 32.67 0.03 -8.89
CA HIS A 293 33.32 0.31 -10.16
C HIS A 293 34.85 0.24 -10.02
N GLU A 294 35.42 0.98 -9.08
CA GLU A 294 36.87 0.99 -8.79
C GLU A 294 37.42 -0.41 -8.51
N THR A 295 36.65 -1.28 -7.85
CA THR A 295 37.03 -2.67 -7.58
C THR A 295 36.72 -3.66 -8.71
N GLY A 296 36.33 -3.19 -9.89
CA GLY A 296 36.00 -4.03 -11.06
C GLY A 296 34.78 -4.94 -10.89
N ARG A 297 34.00 -4.77 -9.80
CA ARG A 297 32.81 -5.58 -9.52
C ARG A 297 31.58 -5.19 -10.36
N LEU A 298 31.62 -4.02 -10.99
CA LEU A 298 30.61 -3.53 -11.90
C LEU A 298 31.29 -3.00 -13.16
N THR A 299 30.76 -3.38 -14.31
CA THR A 299 31.15 -2.78 -15.59
C THR A 299 30.60 -1.35 -15.69
N GLU A 300 31.19 -0.53 -16.52
CA GLU A 300 30.74 0.84 -16.77
C GLU A 300 29.26 0.88 -17.18
N THR A 301 28.83 0.01 -18.09
CA THR A 301 27.42 -0.11 -18.51
C THR A 301 26.48 -0.42 -17.33
N GLN A 302 26.90 -1.29 -16.41
CA GLN A 302 26.10 -1.62 -15.22
C GLN A 302 26.05 -0.44 -14.24
N VAL A 303 27.16 0.31 -14.10
CA VAL A 303 27.19 1.53 -13.30
C VAL A 303 26.25 2.57 -13.88
N GLN A 304 26.32 2.80 -15.19
CA GLN A 304 25.48 3.76 -15.90
C GLN A 304 23.98 3.46 -15.75
N GLN A 305 23.57 2.19 -15.91
CA GLN A 305 22.17 1.77 -15.69
C GLN A 305 21.68 2.06 -14.26
N ARG A 306 22.52 1.74 -13.25
CA ARG A 306 22.18 1.97 -11.85
C ARG A 306 22.17 3.45 -11.48
N LEU A 307 23.08 4.21 -12.09
CA LEU A 307 23.17 5.66 -11.91
C LEU A 307 21.95 6.36 -12.51
N THR A 308 21.53 5.97 -13.71
CA THR A 308 20.31 6.50 -14.35
C THR A 308 19.09 6.28 -13.46
N ALA A 309 18.89 5.05 -12.93
CA ALA A 309 17.79 4.76 -12.02
C ALA A 309 17.86 5.58 -10.71
N LEU A 310 19.07 5.79 -10.17
CA LEU A 310 19.29 6.58 -8.97
C LEU A 310 19.03 8.07 -9.23
N THR A 311 19.46 8.57 -10.38
CA THR A 311 19.34 9.96 -10.78
C THR A 311 17.90 10.35 -11.11
N ALA A 312 17.10 9.45 -11.69
CA ALA A 312 15.68 9.64 -11.93
C ALA A 312 14.89 10.07 -10.67
N PHE A 313 15.36 9.70 -9.48
CA PHE A 313 14.76 10.13 -8.23
C PHE A 313 15.05 11.59 -7.89
N VAL A 314 16.20 12.15 -8.26
CA VAL A 314 16.65 13.49 -7.86
C VAL A 314 16.40 14.57 -8.91
N LEU A 315 16.19 14.18 -10.17
CA LEU A 315 15.95 15.10 -11.29
C LEU A 315 14.67 15.93 -11.17
N PRO A 316 13.53 15.41 -10.66
CA PRO A 316 12.27 16.15 -10.67
C PRO A 316 12.25 17.42 -9.81
N VAL A 317 13.28 17.65 -8.98
CA VAL A 317 13.29 18.74 -7.99
C VAL A 317 14.57 19.58 -8.06
N ARG A 318 14.60 20.73 -7.39
CA ARG A 318 15.78 21.58 -7.29
C ARG A 318 16.95 20.84 -6.63
N SER A 319 17.72 20.11 -7.40
CA SER A 319 18.83 19.27 -6.93
C SER A 319 20.16 19.55 -7.63
N HIS A 320 20.20 20.48 -8.58
CA HIS A 320 21.39 20.76 -9.42
C HIS A 320 22.64 21.06 -8.57
N GLY A 321 22.59 22.03 -7.66
CA GLY A 321 23.72 22.36 -6.80
C GLY A 321 24.17 21.21 -5.90
N PHE A 322 23.22 20.40 -5.42
CA PHE A 322 23.52 19.17 -4.65
C PHE A 322 24.22 18.13 -5.53
N ARG A 323 23.71 17.86 -6.73
CA ARG A 323 24.31 16.91 -7.68
C ARG A 323 25.72 17.35 -8.06
N ARG A 324 25.91 18.61 -8.43
CA ARG A 324 27.22 19.18 -8.81
C ARG A 324 28.27 19.02 -7.69
N ARG A 325 27.90 19.24 -6.42
CA ARG A 325 28.84 19.00 -5.29
C ARG A 325 29.22 17.52 -5.14
N LEU A 326 28.29 16.60 -5.37
CA LEU A 326 28.61 15.17 -5.31
C LEU A 326 29.46 14.72 -6.50
N LEU A 327 29.23 15.26 -7.70
CA LEU A 327 30.04 15.00 -8.88
C LEU A 327 31.51 15.41 -8.66
N LYS A 328 31.76 16.60 -8.12
CA LYS A 328 33.10 17.03 -7.75
C LYS A 328 33.79 16.12 -6.75
N ARG A 329 33.02 15.45 -5.87
CA ARG A 329 33.54 14.55 -4.84
C ARG A 329 33.80 13.12 -5.32
N PHE A 330 33.10 12.64 -6.33
CA PHE A 330 33.14 11.25 -6.82
C PHE A 330 33.48 11.16 -8.33
N GLY A 331 34.23 12.10 -8.82
CA GLY A 331 34.58 12.48 -10.19
C GLY A 331 34.60 11.41 -11.29
N SER A 332 35.12 10.20 -11.06
CA SER A 332 35.28 9.18 -12.10
C SER A 332 33.97 8.42 -12.45
N VAL A 333 33.03 8.34 -11.52
CA VAL A 333 31.72 7.69 -11.75
C VAL A 333 30.70 8.67 -12.38
N ALA A 334 31.11 9.92 -12.51
CA ALA A 334 30.25 11.06 -12.80
C ALA A 334 30.09 11.37 -14.29
N ILE A 335 30.78 10.68 -15.17
CA ILE A 335 30.80 10.96 -16.62
C ILE A 335 29.42 10.86 -17.27
N GLY A 336 28.46 10.18 -16.64
CA GLY A 336 27.07 10.10 -17.12
C GLY A 336 26.10 11.10 -16.51
N LEU A 337 26.58 12.08 -15.71
CA LEU A 337 25.73 13.07 -15.02
C LEU A 337 25.83 14.48 -15.66
N GLU A 338 26.42 14.59 -16.83
CA GLU A 338 26.41 15.84 -17.60
C GLU A 338 24.95 16.27 -17.83
N PRO A 339 24.66 17.58 -17.73
CA PRO A 339 23.29 18.10 -17.82
C PRO A 339 22.76 18.16 -19.26
N GLY A 340 23.20 17.25 -20.14
CA GLY A 340 22.73 17.11 -21.51
C GLY A 340 21.47 16.25 -21.60
N GLU A 341 20.33 16.85 -21.86
CA GLU A 341 19.10 16.35 -22.46
C GLU A 341 18.09 15.47 -21.69
N PRO A 342 18.36 14.62 -20.69
CA PRO A 342 17.26 13.89 -20.02
C PRO A 342 16.32 14.83 -19.24
N GLY A 343 16.81 16.01 -18.84
CA GLY A 343 16.00 17.00 -18.15
C GLY A 343 14.91 17.63 -19.03
N ARG A 344 15.16 17.85 -20.30
CA ARG A 344 14.18 18.40 -21.24
C ARG A 344 13.07 17.39 -21.57
N GLN A 345 13.39 16.10 -21.73
CA GLN A 345 12.38 15.10 -21.97
C GLN A 345 11.45 14.87 -20.77
N LEU A 346 11.98 14.88 -19.53
CA LEU A 346 11.17 14.79 -18.33
C LEU A 346 10.36 16.06 -18.06
N GLU A 347 10.87 17.22 -18.43
CA GLU A 347 10.15 18.50 -18.36
C GLU A 347 9.06 18.58 -19.44
N GLN A 348 9.32 18.06 -20.64
CA GLN A 348 8.32 17.84 -21.69
C GLN A 348 7.27 16.81 -21.29
N GLN A 349 7.64 15.70 -20.64
CA GLN A 349 6.67 14.75 -20.06
C GLN A 349 5.86 15.38 -18.91
N ARG A 350 6.45 16.27 -18.11
CA ARG A 350 5.72 17.07 -17.12
C ARG A 350 4.72 18.04 -17.75
N GLN A 351 5.06 18.62 -18.91
CA GLN A 351 4.18 19.52 -19.67
C GLN A 351 3.11 18.78 -20.47
N GLN A 352 3.37 17.53 -20.85
CA GLN A 352 2.43 16.65 -21.57
C GLN A 352 1.46 15.90 -20.63
N LEU A 353 1.62 15.99 -19.30
CA LEU A 353 0.57 15.55 -18.38
C LEU A 353 -0.67 16.40 -18.65
N PRO A 354 -1.82 15.81 -19.01
CA PRO A 354 -2.99 16.56 -19.39
C PRO A 354 -3.34 17.53 -18.26
N ARG A 355 -3.26 18.83 -18.54
CA ARG A 355 -3.91 19.86 -17.75
C ARG A 355 -5.41 19.65 -17.92
N ARG A 356 -5.99 18.66 -17.23
CA ARG A 356 -7.43 18.60 -17.09
C ARG A 356 -7.81 19.81 -16.25
N GLU A 357 -8.49 20.74 -16.88
CA GLU A 357 -9.29 21.76 -16.23
C GLU A 357 -10.14 21.10 -15.14
N PRO A 358 -10.34 21.77 -14.01
CA PRO A 358 -11.27 21.29 -13.01
C PRO A 358 -12.61 21.10 -13.72
N GLN A 359 -13.08 19.88 -13.85
CA GLN A 359 -14.47 19.62 -14.19
C GLN A 359 -15.27 20.34 -13.11
N GLN A 360 -15.87 21.46 -13.50
CA GLN A 360 -16.94 22.06 -12.74
C GLN A 360 -17.91 20.93 -12.44
N GLN A 361 -18.12 20.68 -11.17
CA GLN A 361 -19.21 19.84 -10.70
C GLN A 361 -20.47 20.46 -11.31
N GLN A 362 -21.01 19.84 -12.34
CA GLN A 362 -22.36 20.15 -12.79
C GLN A 362 -23.27 19.89 -11.59
N PRO A 363 -24.11 20.86 -11.21
CA PRO A 363 -25.10 20.63 -10.18
C PRO A 363 -25.97 19.45 -10.62
N VAL A 364 -26.08 18.45 -9.75
CA VAL A 364 -27.02 17.34 -9.93
C VAL A 364 -28.38 17.97 -10.08
N GLN A 365 -28.91 17.97 -11.31
CA GLN A 365 -30.30 18.33 -11.58
C GLN A 365 -31.15 17.32 -10.81
N HIS A 366 -31.82 17.79 -9.78
CA HIS A 366 -32.94 17.09 -9.17
C HIS A 366 -34.02 16.96 -10.27
N GLU A 367 -34.10 15.78 -10.87
CA GLU A 367 -35.26 15.38 -11.61
C GLU A 367 -36.47 15.47 -10.67
N GLN A 368 -37.33 16.40 -10.98
CA GLN A 368 -38.66 16.52 -10.38
C GLN A 368 -39.45 15.23 -10.70
N GLN A 369 -39.46 14.29 -9.78
CA GLN A 369 -40.40 13.19 -9.83
C GLN A 369 -41.77 13.72 -9.47
N HIS A 370 -42.67 13.51 -10.40
CA HIS A 370 -44.08 13.83 -10.38
C HIS A 370 -44.75 13.55 -9.02
N ARG A 371 -45.42 14.59 -8.50
CA ARG A 371 -46.42 14.48 -7.42
C ARG A 371 -47.52 13.53 -7.82
N VAL A 372 -47.64 12.42 -7.12
CA VAL A 372 -48.87 11.61 -7.09
C VAL A 372 -49.70 12.11 -5.90
N PRO A 373 -51.05 12.29 -6.08
CA PRO A 373 -51.90 12.95 -5.10
C PRO A 373 -52.11 12.10 -3.85
N CYS A 374 -52.15 12.80 -2.73
CA CYS A 374 -52.51 12.33 -1.42
C CYS A 374 -53.93 11.73 -1.44
N CYS A 375 -54.09 10.45 -1.11
CA CYS A 375 -55.37 9.88 -0.76
C CYS A 375 -55.37 9.56 0.72
N SER A 376 -56.07 10.41 1.44
CA SER A 376 -56.43 10.28 2.86
C SER A 376 -57.42 9.12 3.05
N GLN A 377 -57.36 8.54 4.27
CA GLN A 377 -58.33 7.65 4.92
C GLN A 377 -58.06 6.15 4.74
N LEU A 378 -57.61 5.55 5.85
CA LEU A 378 -58.28 4.49 6.58
C LEU A 378 -57.35 3.95 7.69
N ARG A 379 -57.71 4.26 8.93
CA ARG A 379 -57.23 3.52 10.11
C ARG A 379 -58.09 2.26 10.28
N PRO A 380 -57.52 1.13 10.67
CA PRO A 380 -58.24 0.18 11.49
C PRO A 380 -57.70 0.15 12.93
N ARG A 381 -58.67 0.00 13.83
CA ARG A 381 -58.61 -0.09 15.29
C ARG A 381 -57.82 -1.28 15.77
N MET A 382 -57.10 -1.07 16.89
CA MET A 382 -56.61 -2.09 17.80
C MET A 382 -57.75 -2.70 18.58
N PRO A 383 -57.70 -3.99 18.95
CA PRO A 383 -58.40 -4.50 20.12
C PRO A 383 -57.45 -4.51 21.37
N GLU A 384 -58.03 -4.00 22.44
CA GLU A 384 -57.52 -4.08 23.80
C GLU A 384 -57.54 -5.53 24.35
N GLY A 385 -56.57 -5.84 25.20
CA GLY A 385 -56.80 -6.74 26.36
C GLY A 385 -56.13 -8.10 26.25
N ALA A 386 -55.01 -8.26 26.96
CA ALA A 386 -54.76 -9.40 27.85
C ALA A 386 -53.49 -9.14 28.67
N ASP A 387 -53.76 -8.83 29.88
CA ASP A 387 -52.86 -8.84 31.05
C ASP A 387 -52.50 -10.29 31.42
N LEU A 388 -51.23 -10.59 31.65
CA LEU A 388 -50.82 -11.66 32.57
C LEU A 388 -49.35 -11.46 32.98
N SER A 389 -49.25 -11.04 34.21
CA SER A 389 -48.10 -11.02 35.07
C SER A 389 -47.46 -12.39 35.30
N LEU A 390 -46.22 -12.36 35.74
CA LEU A 390 -45.49 -13.26 36.62
C LEU A 390 -44.17 -13.79 36.02
N GLY A 391 -43.13 -13.51 36.80
CA GLY A 391 -42.01 -14.40 36.93
C GLY A 391 -40.61 -13.73 37.07
N LEU A 392 -40.39 -13.05 38.18
CA LEU A 392 -39.05 -12.77 38.68
C LEU A 392 -38.26 -14.05 38.90
N ASN A 393 -37.05 -14.14 38.39
CA ASN A 393 -35.98 -14.85 39.08
C ASN A 393 -34.62 -14.25 38.76
N ARG A 394 -34.00 -13.75 39.81
CA ARG A 394 -32.61 -13.29 39.90
C ARG A 394 -31.69 -14.46 40.33
N PRO A 395 -30.38 -14.33 40.23
CA PRO A 395 -29.38 -15.40 40.03
C PRO A 395 -28.78 -15.94 41.33
N PRO A 396 -27.90 -16.90 41.32
CA PRO A 396 -26.91 -17.06 42.35
C PRO A 396 -25.49 -16.71 41.92
N SER A 397 -24.84 -16.00 42.80
CA SER A 397 -23.44 -15.64 42.87
C SER A 397 -22.57 -16.75 43.47
N ARG A 398 -21.24 -16.57 43.29
CA ARG A 398 -20.07 -17.20 43.97
C ARG A 398 -19.54 -18.44 43.24
N SER A 399 -18.23 -18.60 43.05
CA SER A 399 -17.09 -18.33 43.94
C SER A 399 -15.79 -18.42 43.14
N GLN A 400 -14.83 -17.56 43.49
CA GLN A 400 -13.41 -17.80 43.22
C GLN A 400 -12.85 -18.91 44.12
N PRO A 401 -11.72 -19.51 43.79
CA PRO A 401 -10.61 -19.51 44.70
C PRO A 401 -9.28 -19.00 44.10
N ARG A 402 -8.58 -18.35 45.02
CA ARG A 402 -7.17 -17.97 44.96
C ARG A 402 -6.26 -19.17 45.26
N GLY A 403 -5.09 -19.15 44.70
CA GLY A 403 -3.90 -19.89 45.10
C GLY A 403 -2.91 -19.77 43.99
N GLY A 404 -1.73 -19.26 44.08
CA GLY A 404 -0.73 -19.16 45.14
C GLY A 404 0.55 -19.75 44.58
N CYS A 405 1.55 -18.90 44.32
CA CYS A 405 3.00 -19.12 44.28
C CYS A 405 3.52 -20.55 44.09
N ASP A 406 4.45 -20.76 43.12
CA ASP A 406 5.83 -20.89 43.58
C ASP A 406 6.83 -20.83 42.38
N LYS A 407 7.96 -20.20 42.70
CA LYS A 407 9.20 -20.14 41.93
C LYS A 407 9.95 -21.45 42.19
N THR A 408 10.55 -22.02 41.15
CA THR A 408 11.92 -22.55 41.30
C THR A 408 12.55 -22.82 39.94
N ALA A 409 13.79 -22.43 39.89
CA ALA A 409 14.77 -22.55 38.84
C ALA A 409 15.24 -24.00 38.65
N SER A 410 15.61 -24.36 37.43
CA SER A 410 16.79 -25.21 37.21
C SER A 410 17.26 -25.16 35.75
N ARG A 411 18.45 -24.66 35.54
CA ARG A 411 19.31 -24.96 34.39
C ARG A 411 19.93 -26.34 34.59
N PRO A 412 20.26 -27.02 33.54
CA PRO A 412 21.54 -27.74 33.47
C PRO A 412 22.31 -27.49 32.15
N PRO A 413 23.55 -28.07 32.09
CA PRO A 413 24.69 -27.36 31.52
C PRO A 413 25.13 -27.88 30.15
N GLY A 414 26.04 -27.09 29.58
CA GLY A 414 26.87 -27.17 28.42
C GLY A 414 27.22 -28.51 27.74
N ALA A 415 27.34 -28.38 26.41
CA ALA A 415 28.29 -29.17 25.64
C ALA A 415 28.86 -28.31 24.52
N SER A 416 30.17 -28.19 24.57
CA SER A 416 31.10 -27.64 23.59
C SER A 416 31.12 -28.47 22.31
N SER A 417 31.23 -27.85 21.15
CA SER A 417 32.18 -28.24 20.11
C SER A 417 32.19 -27.25 18.95
N THR A 418 33.37 -26.89 18.59
CA THR A 418 33.90 -26.02 17.54
C THR A 418 33.80 -26.65 16.12
N PRO A 419 34.36 -25.99 15.07
CA PRO A 419 33.58 -25.49 13.92
C PRO A 419 33.87 -26.26 12.63
N ALA A 420 33.01 -26.19 11.68
CA ALA A 420 33.31 -26.60 10.30
C ALA A 420 32.92 -25.53 9.28
N ALA A 421 33.92 -25.05 8.64
CA ALA A 421 34.12 -24.68 7.24
C ALA A 421 32.97 -24.15 6.41
N GLY A 422 33.09 -22.90 5.98
CA GLY A 422 33.07 -22.37 4.63
C GLY A 422 32.00 -22.84 3.65
N SER A 423 31.03 -21.97 3.36
CA SER A 423 30.49 -21.90 2.04
C SER A 423 30.33 -20.41 1.63
N ASN A 424 31.22 -20.00 0.73
CA ASN A 424 31.18 -18.77 -0.02
C ASN A 424 29.86 -18.66 -0.77
N VAL A 425 29.00 -17.73 -0.40
CA VAL A 425 27.86 -17.27 -1.18
C VAL A 425 28.28 -15.98 -1.87
N PRO A 426 28.26 -15.90 -3.20
CA PRO A 426 28.64 -14.68 -3.90
C PRO A 426 27.58 -13.58 -3.69
N GLY A 427 27.93 -12.57 -2.93
CA GLY A 427 27.09 -11.39 -2.64
C GLY A 427 26.90 -10.41 -3.82
N GLY A 428 26.70 -10.90 -5.05
CA GLY A 428 26.68 -10.07 -6.26
C GLY A 428 25.33 -9.78 -6.91
N LEU A 429 24.26 -10.44 -6.52
CA LEU A 429 22.97 -10.38 -7.26
C LEU A 429 21.79 -9.75 -6.49
N PHE A 430 22.01 -9.28 -5.26
CA PHE A 430 20.90 -8.89 -4.37
C PHE A 430 20.40 -7.45 -4.52
N LEU A 431 21.13 -6.55 -5.20
CA LEU A 431 20.75 -5.13 -5.25
C LEU A 431 19.80 -4.74 -6.39
N GLN A 432 19.58 -5.60 -7.39
CA GLN A 432 18.63 -5.33 -8.47
C GLN A 432 17.16 -5.64 -8.11
N SER A 433 16.93 -6.46 -7.08
CA SER A 433 15.58 -6.92 -6.72
C SER A 433 14.83 -6.00 -5.77
N ILE A 434 15.48 -5.05 -5.13
CA ILE A 434 14.92 -4.28 -3.99
C ILE A 434 14.05 -3.10 -4.45
N SER A 435 14.36 -2.51 -5.61
CA SER A 435 13.56 -1.40 -6.17
C SER A 435 12.21 -1.85 -6.77
N ILE A 436 12.05 -3.15 -7.01
CA ILE A 436 10.92 -3.74 -7.74
C ILE A 436 9.71 -4.02 -6.83
N TYR A 437 9.91 -4.12 -5.51
CA TYR A 437 8.82 -4.48 -4.59
C TYR A 437 7.93 -3.32 -4.16
N PHE A 438 8.32 -2.08 -4.39
CA PHE A 438 7.60 -0.92 -3.86
C PHE A 438 6.96 0.01 -4.89
N CYS A 439 6.94 -0.24 -6.13
CA CYS A 439 6.20 0.48 -7.20
C CYS A 439 6.85 0.17 -8.56
N ASN A 440 6.58 -0.98 -9.12
CA ASN A 440 6.73 -1.19 -10.56
C ASN A 440 5.38 -1.66 -11.13
N PHE A 441 4.52 -0.70 -11.42
CA PHE A 441 3.78 -0.79 -12.68
C PHE A 441 4.59 -0.01 -13.71
N PRO A 442 4.86 -0.58 -14.88
CA PRO A 442 5.52 0.15 -15.97
C PRO A 442 4.58 1.26 -16.43
N ILE A 443 5.20 2.38 -16.75
CA ILE A 443 4.63 3.42 -17.59
C ILE A 443 4.23 2.79 -18.93
#